data_7098d3c70f72b3e6884c26ca29d2047e
#
_entry.id   7098d3c70f72b3e6884c26ca29d2047e
#
_cell.length_a   1.000
_cell.length_b   1.000
_cell.length_c   1.000
_cell.angle_alpha   90.00
_cell.angle_beta   90.00
_cell.angle_gamma   90.00
#
_symmetry.space_group_name_H-M   'P 1'
#
loop_
_entity.id
_entity.type
_entity.pdbx_description
1 polymer ?
#
loop_
_entity_poly.entity_id
_entity_poly.type
_entity_poly.pdbx_seq_one_letter_code
_entity_poly.pdbx_strand_id
1 'polypeptide(L)'
;TACLPHSGNSIRVGITGVPGVGKSTYINKLGYKLIQEKGKKVAVLAIDPSSSLSGGSILGDKTRMGDLASQIDSFILPSPTSMSLGGVTARTRESIILCEAAGFNVILVETVGVGQSETKVHGMVDAFLLLLLPGGGDELQGIKRGIVELADILVVNKADINEDKARETAKHYSMALKLMPSSKPNWIPKVIQASAESDWNINESWDLVDNLLGTLTQNGALSHIRRQQDVAWFEEYLQHLLLQKLYSSPDLNSRKSELESKILSGEISPNTAAELLVKKISE
;
A
#
# COMPACT_ATOMS: atom_id res chain seq x y z
N THR A 1 -2.77 -22.30 1.03
CA THR A 1 -3.94 -22.93 1.71
C THR A 1 -3.61 -23.28 3.15
N ALA A 2 -2.44 -23.87 3.47
CA ALA A 2 -2.07 -24.29 4.82
C ALA A 2 -1.98 -23.13 5.84
N CYS A 3 -1.63 -21.92 5.42
CA CYS A 3 -1.49 -20.75 6.30
C CYS A 3 -2.83 -20.04 6.59
N LEU A 4 -3.87 -20.26 5.77
CA LEU A 4 -5.14 -19.53 5.91
C LEU A 4 -5.82 -19.69 7.29
N PRO A 5 -5.84 -20.88 7.94
CA PRO A 5 -6.43 -21.02 9.26
C PRO A 5 -5.73 -20.21 10.36
N HIS A 6 -4.49 -19.79 10.10
CA HIS A 6 -3.61 -19.06 11.04
C HIS A 6 -3.46 -17.59 10.67
N SER A 7 -4.22 -17.10 9.67
CA SER A 7 -4.17 -15.72 9.19
C SER A 7 -5.43 -14.93 9.54
N GLY A 8 -5.43 -13.64 9.25
CA GLY A 8 -6.61 -12.78 9.45
C GLY A 8 -6.67 -12.02 10.78
N ASN A 9 -5.70 -12.21 11.68
CA ASN A 9 -5.73 -11.63 13.02
C ASN A 9 -4.80 -10.41 13.21
N SER A 10 -4.07 -10.00 12.18
CA SER A 10 -3.20 -8.83 12.27
C SER A 10 -3.94 -7.52 12.03
N ILE A 11 -3.33 -6.42 12.45
CA ILE A 11 -3.64 -5.05 12.04
C ILE A 11 -2.79 -4.76 10.81
N ARG A 12 -3.43 -4.40 9.68
CA ARG A 12 -2.76 -4.10 8.41
C ARG A 12 -2.84 -2.60 8.16
N VAL A 13 -1.68 -1.94 8.06
CA VAL A 13 -1.61 -0.48 7.89
C VAL A 13 -0.79 -0.14 6.65
N GLY A 14 -1.42 0.52 5.68
CA GLY A 14 -0.74 1.09 4.52
C GLY A 14 -0.16 2.46 4.86
N ILE A 15 1.09 2.72 4.48
CA ILE A 15 1.77 3.99 4.70
C ILE A 15 2.29 4.51 3.38
N THR A 16 1.82 5.70 3.00
CA THR A 16 2.19 6.38 1.76
C THR A 16 2.58 7.83 2.02
N GLY A 17 3.03 8.50 0.98
CA GLY A 17 3.44 9.91 1.01
C GLY A 17 4.52 10.19 -0.03
N VAL A 18 4.74 11.45 -0.35
CA VAL A 18 5.73 11.86 -1.37
C VAL A 18 7.15 11.36 -1.04
N PRO A 19 8.03 11.22 -2.03
CA PRO A 19 9.45 10.97 -1.77
C PRO A 19 10.02 12.05 -0.85
N GLY A 20 10.86 11.63 0.12
CA GLY A 20 11.48 12.55 1.08
C GLY A 20 10.61 12.97 2.27
N VAL A 21 9.34 12.56 2.35
CA VAL A 21 8.46 12.86 3.50
C VAL A 21 8.89 12.15 4.80
N GLY A 22 9.76 11.14 4.72
CA GLY A 22 10.28 10.40 5.88
C GLY A 22 9.50 9.13 6.20
N LYS A 23 8.93 8.44 5.20
CA LYS A 23 8.18 7.18 5.40
C LYS A 23 8.99 6.14 6.17
N SER A 24 10.17 5.80 5.69
CA SER A 24 11.00 4.75 6.30
C SER A 24 11.43 5.13 7.72
N THR A 25 11.74 6.42 7.99
CA THR A 25 12.04 6.91 9.34
C THR A 25 10.81 6.79 10.26
N TYR A 26 9.64 7.16 9.75
CA TYR A 26 8.38 7.04 10.48
C TYR A 26 8.05 5.58 10.82
N ILE A 27 8.19 4.68 9.84
CA ILE A 27 7.96 3.24 10.01
C ILE A 27 8.96 2.65 11.02
N ASN A 28 10.24 3.04 10.93
CA ASN A 28 11.27 2.62 11.88
C ASN A 28 10.90 2.99 13.32
N LYS A 29 10.54 4.26 13.54
CA LYS A 29 10.17 4.76 14.86
C LYS A 29 8.87 4.14 15.37
N LEU A 30 7.82 4.12 14.55
CA LEU A 30 6.53 3.54 14.91
C LEU A 30 6.66 2.05 15.23
N GLY A 31 7.30 1.28 14.34
CA GLY A 31 7.47 -0.16 14.52
C GLY A 31 8.29 -0.49 15.78
N TYR A 32 9.37 0.25 16.04
CA TYR A 32 10.15 0.12 17.24
C TYR A 32 9.30 0.33 18.52
N LYS A 33 8.51 1.42 18.58
CA LYS A 33 7.62 1.72 19.72
C LYS A 33 6.53 0.66 19.88
N LEU A 34 5.96 0.16 18.81
CA LEU A 34 4.96 -0.90 18.85
C LEU A 34 5.51 -2.19 19.48
N ILE A 35 6.78 -2.53 19.21
CA ILE A 35 7.45 -3.67 19.83
C ILE A 35 7.75 -3.39 21.29
N GLN A 36 8.42 -2.27 21.59
CA GLN A 36 8.94 -1.98 22.93
C GLN A 36 7.84 -1.62 23.94
N GLU A 37 6.86 -0.83 23.52
CA GLU A 37 5.87 -0.26 24.44
C GLU A 37 4.54 -1.04 24.42
N LYS A 38 4.19 -1.66 23.28
CA LYS A 38 2.90 -2.36 23.11
C LYS A 38 3.05 -3.88 22.94
N GLY A 39 4.28 -4.43 22.99
CA GLY A 39 4.56 -5.88 22.88
C GLY A 39 4.08 -6.50 21.57
N LYS A 40 4.06 -5.72 20.47
CA LYS A 40 3.62 -6.19 19.16
C LYS A 40 4.75 -6.89 18.41
N LYS A 41 4.38 -7.81 17.51
CA LYS A 41 5.27 -8.36 16.48
C LYS A 41 4.98 -7.67 15.17
N VAL A 42 5.97 -6.98 14.61
CA VAL A 42 5.79 -6.05 13.49
C VAL A 42 6.46 -6.58 12.23
N ALA A 43 5.69 -6.76 11.15
CA ALA A 43 6.23 -7.00 9.81
C ALA A 43 6.13 -5.72 8.97
N VAL A 44 7.16 -5.40 8.20
CA VAL A 44 7.18 -4.31 7.21
C VAL A 44 7.33 -4.90 5.82
N LEU A 45 6.41 -4.59 4.94
CA LEU A 45 6.40 -5.01 3.53
C LEU A 45 6.56 -3.76 2.66
N ALA A 46 7.71 -3.60 1.99
CA ALA A 46 7.92 -2.49 1.06
C ALA A 46 7.40 -2.86 -0.34
N ILE A 47 6.69 -1.94 -1.00
CA ILE A 47 6.19 -2.09 -2.36
C ILE A 47 6.83 -1.03 -3.25
N ASP A 48 7.77 -1.45 -4.09
CA ASP A 48 8.40 -0.60 -5.09
C ASP A 48 8.28 -1.19 -6.51
N PRO A 49 7.32 -0.72 -7.31
CA PRO A 49 7.19 -1.16 -8.69
C PRO A 49 8.30 -0.64 -9.61
N SER A 50 9.10 0.34 -9.18
CA SER A 50 10.15 0.98 -9.99
C SER A 50 11.54 0.35 -9.84
N SER A 51 11.72 -0.61 -8.94
CA SER A 51 13.02 -1.22 -8.62
C SER A 51 13.59 -2.14 -9.72
N SER A 52 12.90 -2.27 -10.86
CA SER A 52 13.37 -3.07 -12.01
C SER A 52 14.67 -2.55 -12.67
N LEU A 53 15.10 -1.32 -12.38
CA LEU A 53 16.26 -0.69 -13.01
C LEU A 53 17.47 -0.48 -12.08
N SER A 54 17.33 -0.65 -10.77
CA SER A 54 18.43 -0.47 -9.83
C SER A 54 18.47 -1.59 -8.80
N GLY A 55 19.35 -2.57 -8.99
CA GLY A 55 19.56 -3.68 -8.04
C GLY A 55 20.07 -3.27 -6.64
N GLY A 56 19.82 -2.03 -6.19
CA GLY A 56 20.32 -1.45 -4.95
C GLY A 56 19.34 -1.33 -3.79
N SER A 57 18.05 -1.70 -3.99
CA SER A 57 16.98 -1.44 -2.99
C SER A 57 17.08 -2.33 -1.73
N ILE A 58 17.55 -3.58 -1.85
CA ILE A 58 17.47 -4.57 -0.76
C ILE A 58 18.26 -4.18 0.49
N LEU A 59 19.43 -3.55 0.33
CA LEU A 59 20.26 -3.09 1.45
C LEU A 59 19.83 -1.71 1.96
N GLY A 60 19.30 -0.85 1.09
CA GLY A 60 18.93 0.52 1.42
C GLY A 60 17.75 0.62 2.40
N ASP A 61 16.75 -0.27 2.29
CA ASP A 61 15.57 -0.23 3.16
C ASP A 61 15.87 -0.73 4.57
N LYS A 62 16.67 -1.81 4.71
CA LYS A 62 17.11 -2.31 6.02
C LYS A 62 18.02 -1.32 6.75
N THR A 63 18.89 -0.61 6.04
CA THR A 63 19.79 0.38 6.66
C THR A 63 19.04 1.63 7.12
N ARG A 64 17.92 1.98 6.50
CA ARG A 64 17.06 3.12 6.90
C ARG A 64 16.16 2.82 8.09
N MET A 65 15.96 1.54 8.44
CA MET A 65 15.12 1.08 9.54
C MET A 65 15.94 0.32 10.59
N GLY A 66 17.11 0.86 10.98
CA GLY A 66 18.11 0.18 11.82
C GLY A 66 17.59 -0.22 13.20
N ASP A 67 16.84 0.66 13.87
CA ASP A 67 16.31 0.37 15.20
C ASP A 67 15.28 -0.77 15.14
N LEU A 68 14.38 -0.73 14.18
CA LEU A 68 13.37 -1.75 13.97
C LEU A 68 14.02 -3.07 13.51
N ALA A 69 14.94 -3.02 12.56
CA ALA A 69 15.61 -4.20 12.01
C ALA A 69 16.43 -4.98 13.05
N SER A 70 16.84 -4.34 14.15
CA SER A 70 17.56 -4.96 15.25
C SER A 70 16.66 -5.73 16.22
N GLN A 71 15.33 -5.56 16.15
CA GLN A 71 14.39 -6.19 17.08
C GLN A 71 14.09 -7.63 16.67
N ILE A 72 14.02 -8.55 17.64
CA ILE A 72 13.72 -9.97 17.42
C ILE A 72 12.27 -10.18 16.94
N ASP A 73 11.35 -9.30 17.36
CA ASP A 73 9.93 -9.32 16.99
C ASP A 73 9.64 -8.46 15.76
N SER A 74 10.65 -8.19 14.92
CA SER A 74 10.52 -7.49 13.65
C SER A 74 10.83 -8.40 12.46
N PHE A 75 10.18 -8.10 11.34
CA PHE A 75 10.49 -8.69 10.03
C PHE A 75 10.37 -7.62 8.95
N ILE A 76 11.42 -7.40 8.17
CA ILE A 76 11.41 -6.42 7.08
C ILE A 76 11.63 -7.16 5.76
N LEU A 77 10.61 -7.15 4.90
CA LEU A 77 10.66 -7.70 3.55
C LEU A 77 10.79 -6.55 2.54
N PRO A 78 11.95 -6.38 1.93
CA PRO A 78 12.13 -5.38 0.88
C PRO A 78 11.35 -5.75 -0.38
N SER A 79 11.04 -4.77 -1.21
CA SER A 79 10.34 -4.98 -2.48
C SER A 79 11.13 -5.92 -3.40
N PRO A 80 10.48 -6.92 -4.01
CA PRO A 80 11.13 -7.76 -4.99
C PRO A 80 11.47 -6.96 -6.25
N THR A 81 12.74 -7.01 -6.66
CA THR A 81 13.21 -6.42 -7.92
C THR A 81 12.61 -7.17 -9.12
N SER A 82 12.27 -6.46 -10.19
CA SER A 82 11.93 -7.01 -11.52
C SER A 82 10.52 -7.61 -11.74
N MET A 83 9.47 -7.11 -11.09
CA MET A 83 8.11 -7.56 -11.36
C MET A 83 7.17 -6.46 -11.88
N SER A 84 6.18 -6.87 -12.70
CA SER A 84 5.04 -6.02 -13.02
C SER A 84 4.26 -5.63 -11.75
N LEU A 85 3.59 -4.47 -11.76
CA LEU A 85 2.80 -3.97 -10.63
C LEU A 85 1.80 -5.03 -10.10
N GLY A 86 1.15 -5.81 -10.99
CA GLY A 86 0.25 -6.90 -10.63
C GLY A 86 0.96 -8.04 -9.88
N GLY A 87 2.16 -8.41 -10.31
CA GLY A 87 2.96 -9.45 -9.64
C GLY A 87 3.45 -9.03 -8.25
N VAL A 88 3.83 -7.76 -8.06
CA VAL A 88 4.21 -7.22 -6.74
C VAL A 88 3.01 -7.23 -5.78
N THR A 89 1.84 -6.81 -6.25
CA THR A 89 0.60 -6.81 -5.45
C THR A 89 0.21 -8.22 -5.00
N ALA A 90 0.30 -9.21 -5.90
CA ALA A 90 0.02 -10.61 -5.60
C ALA A 90 0.91 -11.12 -4.47
N ARG A 91 2.22 -10.93 -4.60
CA ARG A 91 3.19 -11.36 -3.59
C ARG A 91 3.04 -10.64 -2.27
N THR A 92 2.69 -9.36 -2.27
CA THR A 92 2.46 -8.63 -1.02
C THR A 92 1.29 -9.23 -0.24
N ARG A 93 0.17 -9.57 -0.89
CA ARG A 93 -0.96 -10.23 -0.24
C ARG A 93 -0.60 -11.61 0.30
N GLU A 94 0.13 -12.41 -0.46
CA GLU A 94 0.65 -13.70 0.00
C GLU A 94 1.60 -13.52 1.20
N SER A 95 2.47 -12.49 1.16
CA SER A 95 3.37 -12.16 2.26
C SER A 95 2.61 -11.73 3.53
N ILE A 96 1.50 -10.98 3.40
CA ILE A 96 0.62 -10.66 4.54
C ILE A 96 0.14 -11.94 5.21
N ILE A 97 -0.41 -12.90 4.44
CA ILE A 97 -0.91 -14.19 4.97
C ILE A 97 0.21 -14.98 5.66
N LEU A 98 1.42 -15.01 5.07
CA LEU A 98 2.57 -15.70 5.65
C LEU A 98 3.03 -15.03 6.95
N CYS A 99 3.10 -13.70 7.00
CA CYS A 99 3.45 -12.96 8.21
C CYS A 99 2.43 -13.19 9.32
N GLU A 100 1.14 -13.18 9.01
CA GLU A 100 0.08 -13.47 9.98
C GLU A 100 0.19 -14.89 10.53
N ALA A 101 0.41 -15.88 9.66
CA ALA A 101 0.60 -17.27 10.07
C ALA A 101 1.89 -17.48 10.90
N ALA A 102 2.91 -16.64 10.70
CA ALA A 102 4.13 -16.60 11.51
C ALA A 102 3.94 -15.86 12.86
N GLY A 103 2.74 -15.32 13.12
CA GLY A 103 2.39 -14.68 14.38
C GLY A 103 2.68 -13.17 14.45
N PHE A 104 2.99 -12.52 13.32
CA PHE A 104 3.05 -11.05 13.27
C PHE A 104 1.65 -10.47 13.38
N ASN A 105 1.45 -9.60 14.37
CA ASN A 105 0.13 -9.03 14.66
C ASN A 105 -0.04 -7.59 14.22
N VAL A 106 1.02 -6.96 13.70
CA VAL A 106 0.99 -5.69 12.98
C VAL A 106 1.77 -5.84 11.67
N ILE A 107 1.16 -5.45 10.56
CA ILE A 107 1.78 -5.48 9.25
C ILE A 107 1.72 -4.07 8.66
N LEU A 108 2.89 -3.45 8.49
CA LEU A 108 3.04 -2.13 7.87
C LEU A 108 3.40 -2.32 6.40
N VAL A 109 2.62 -1.76 5.50
CA VAL A 109 2.84 -1.85 4.06
C VAL A 109 3.26 -0.47 3.54
N GLU A 110 4.55 -0.33 3.19
CA GLU A 110 5.12 0.91 2.65
C GLU A 110 4.98 0.99 1.14
N THR A 111 4.50 2.13 0.61
CA THR A 111 4.52 2.44 -0.83
C THR A 111 5.62 3.44 -1.16
N VAL A 112 6.07 3.46 -2.41
CA VAL A 112 7.11 4.41 -2.89
C VAL A 112 6.58 5.85 -3.03
N GLY A 113 5.27 6.04 -3.07
CA GLY A 113 4.65 7.39 -3.05
C GLY A 113 4.54 8.09 -4.41
N VAL A 114 4.66 7.37 -5.53
CA VAL A 114 4.71 7.99 -6.88
C VAL A 114 3.86 7.27 -7.93
N GLY A 115 2.71 6.67 -7.59
CA GLY A 115 2.01 5.99 -8.66
C GLY A 115 0.73 5.26 -8.27
N GLN A 116 0.41 4.22 -9.03
CA GLN A 116 -0.80 3.41 -8.85
C GLN A 116 -0.68 2.37 -7.70
N SER A 117 0.45 2.28 -7.03
CA SER A 117 0.68 1.37 -5.89
C SER A 117 -0.17 1.70 -4.69
N GLU A 118 -0.52 2.98 -4.49
CA GLU A 118 -1.29 3.46 -3.35
C GLU A 118 -2.71 2.87 -3.33
N THR A 119 -3.39 2.88 -4.48
CA THR A 119 -4.74 2.29 -4.61
C THR A 119 -4.71 0.79 -4.36
N LYS A 120 -3.66 0.11 -4.84
CA LYS A 120 -3.46 -1.33 -4.62
C LYS A 120 -3.24 -1.65 -3.15
N VAL A 121 -2.39 -0.86 -2.46
CA VAL A 121 -2.14 -1.02 -1.02
C VAL A 121 -3.40 -0.74 -0.21
N HIS A 122 -4.15 0.32 -0.53
CA HIS A 122 -5.44 0.59 0.12
C HIS A 122 -6.39 -0.62 0.05
N GLY A 123 -6.41 -1.33 -1.08
CA GLY A 123 -7.23 -2.55 -1.28
C GLY A 123 -6.78 -3.78 -0.47
N MET A 124 -5.74 -3.72 0.37
CA MET A 124 -5.24 -4.86 1.15
C MET A 124 -4.96 -4.55 2.62
N VAL A 125 -5.25 -3.32 3.08
CA VAL A 125 -5.00 -2.86 4.45
C VAL A 125 -6.28 -2.42 5.16
N ASP A 126 -6.23 -2.38 6.48
CA ASP A 126 -7.35 -1.99 7.34
C ASP A 126 -7.38 -0.47 7.59
N ALA A 127 -6.19 0.14 7.69
CA ALA A 127 -6.01 1.57 7.83
C ALA A 127 -5.00 2.07 6.79
N PHE A 128 -5.22 3.29 6.27
CA PHE A 128 -4.35 3.90 5.26
C PHE A 128 -3.88 5.28 5.73
N LEU A 129 -2.57 5.38 5.99
CA LEU A 129 -1.91 6.59 6.47
C LEU A 129 -1.24 7.33 5.31
N LEU A 130 -1.52 8.63 5.18
CA LEU A 130 -0.84 9.52 4.25
C LEU A 130 0.08 10.47 5.03
N LEU A 131 1.39 10.34 4.79
CA LEU A 131 2.38 11.27 5.33
C LEU A 131 2.48 12.52 4.45
N LEU A 132 2.48 13.68 5.07
CA LEU A 132 2.54 15.02 4.46
C LEU A 132 3.74 15.79 5.00
N LEU A 133 4.23 16.77 4.22
CA LEU A 133 5.24 17.72 4.68
C LEU A 133 4.58 19.03 5.16
N PRO A 134 5.18 19.74 6.15
CA PRO A 134 4.77 21.08 6.50
C PRO A 134 4.94 22.04 5.31
N GLY A 135 3.94 22.88 5.06
CA GLY A 135 3.99 23.87 3.97
C GLY A 135 3.66 23.32 2.59
N GLY A 136 3.26 22.03 2.47
CA GLY A 136 2.88 21.39 1.23
C GLY A 136 1.56 21.89 0.60
N GLY A 137 1.07 23.05 0.96
CA GLY A 137 -0.14 23.66 0.39
C GLY A 137 -0.03 23.89 -1.14
N ASP A 138 1.13 24.30 -1.63
CA ASP A 138 1.39 24.45 -3.07
C ASP A 138 1.71 23.10 -3.75
N GLU A 139 2.17 22.09 -2.99
CA GLU A 139 2.38 20.71 -3.45
C GLU A 139 1.08 19.89 -3.50
N LEU A 140 -0.08 20.46 -3.14
CA LEU A 140 -1.41 19.85 -3.44
C LEU A 140 -1.54 19.48 -4.93
N GLN A 141 -0.79 20.13 -5.81
CA GLN A 141 -0.68 19.76 -7.23
C GLN A 141 0.17 18.49 -7.43
N GLY A 142 1.08 18.13 -6.51
CA GLY A 142 1.90 16.91 -6.56
C GLY A 142 1.25 15.70 -5.88
N ILE A 143 0.40 15.91 -4.88
CA ILE A 143 -0.38 14.83 -4.25
C ILE A 143 -1.66 14.66 -5.06
N LYS A 144 -1.77 13.57 -5.78
CA LYS A 144 -2.99 13.24 -6.53
C LYS A 144 -4.19 13.26 -5.57
N ARG A 145 -5.19 14.09 -5.84
CA ARG A 145 -6.42 14.24 -5.04
C ARG A 145 -7.00 12.88 -4.60
N GLY A 146 -6.97 11.88 -5.47
CA GLY A 146 -7.45 10.53 -5.18
C GLY A 146 -6.72 9.83 -4.02
N ILE A 147 -5.46 10.16 -3.70
CA ILE A 147 -4.75 9.55 -2.55
C ILE A 147 -5.25 10.13 -1.24
N VAL A 148 -5.55 11.43 -1.19
CA VAL A 148 -6.12 12.09 -0.01
C VAL A 148 -7.51 11.51 0.31
N GLU A 149 -8.30 11.21 -0.72
CA GLU A 149 -9.64 10.61 -0.59
C GLU A 149 -9.59 9.18 -0.03
N LEU A 150 -8.48 8.46 -0.22
CA LEU A 150 -8.28 7.10 0.31
C LEU A 150 -7.76 7.09 1.75
N ALA A 151 -7.18 8.20 2.22
CA ALA A 151 -6.50 8.24 3.51
C ALA A 151 -7.49 8.28 4.68
N ASP A 152 -7.29 7.41 5.64
CA ASP A 152 -8.03 7.40 6.91
C ASP A 152 -7.41 8.34 7.94
N ILE A 153 -6.09 8.48 7.89
CA ILE A 153 -5.30 9.32 8.78
C ILE A 153 -4.24 10.06 7.97
N LEU A 154 -4.17 11.37 8.11
CA LEU A 154 -3.14 12.21 7.54
C LEU A 154 -2.16 12.61 8.63
N VAL A 155 -0.88 12.36 8.41
CA VAL A 155 0.19 12.68 9.36
C VAL A 155 1.09 13.75 8.75
N VAL A 156 1.03 14.97 9.25
CA VAL A 156 1.97 16.03 8.88
C VAL A 156 3.29 15.74 9.61
N ASN A 157 4.18 15.03 8.92
CA ASN A 157 5.47 14.58 9.46
C ASN A 157 6.52 15.70 9.38
N LYS A 158 7.62 15.57 10.13
CA LYS A 158 8.66 16.59 10.26
C LYS A 158 8.12 17.93 10.81
N ALA A 159 7.11 17.84 11.65
CA ALA A 159 6.46 19.04 12.21
C ALA A 159 7.38 19.84 13.15
N ASP A 160 8.43 19.21 13.69
CA ASP A 160 9.50 19.80 14.49
C ASP A 160 10.34 20.85 13.72
N ILE A 161 10.45 20.71 12.40
CA ILE A 161 11.22 21.66 11.57
C ILE A 161 10.53 23.02 11.49
N ASN A 162 9.20 23.02 11.40
CA ASN A 162 8.39 24.26 11.36
C ASN A 162 6.97 23.98 11.85
N GLU A 163 6.75 24.19 13.15
CA GLU A 163 5.46 23.90 13.81
C GLU A 163 4.31 24.77 13.27
N ASP A 164 4.57 26.04 12.92
CA ASP A 164 3.52 26.92 12.40
C ASP A 164 3.02 26.46 11.03
N LYS A 165 3.94 26.12 10.12
CA LYS A 165 3.57 25.55 8.83
C LYS A 165 2.91 24.18 8.97
N ALA A 166 3.35 23.36 9.91
CA ALA A 166 2.71 22.07 10.18
C ALA A 166 1.27 22.25 10.67
N ARG A 167 1.05 23.22 11.56
CA ARG A 167 -0.29 23.57 12.07
C ARG A 167 -1.21 24.10 10.97
N GLU A 168 -0.68 24.97 10.10
CA GLU A 168 -1.42 25.49 8.94
C GLU A 168 -1.80 24.37 7.98
N THR A 169 -0.85 23.50 7.63
CA THR A 169 -1.08 22.32 6.78
C THR A 169 -2.15 21.40 7.38
N ALA A 170 -2.04 21.08 8.68
CA ALA A 170 -3.00 20.23 9.36
C ALA A 170 -4.41 20.85 9.37
N LYS A 171 -4.53 22.16 9.60
CA LYS A 171 -5.80 22.89 9.56
C LYS A 171 -6.42 22.84 8.16
N HIS A 172 -5.61 23.10 7.14
CA HIS A 172 -6.05 23.09 5.73
C HIS A 172 -6.63 21.72 5.33
N TYR A 173 -5.87 20.63 5.57
CA TYR A 173 -6.37 19.28 5.27
C TYR A 173 -7.58 18.90 6.13
N SER A 174 -7.62 19.29 7.41
CA SER A 174 -8.79 19.04 8.26
C SER A 174 -10.07 19.70 7.74
N MET A 175 -9.96 20.88 7.13
CA MET A 175 -11.09 21.55 6.48
C MET A 175 -11.50 20.84 5.18
N ALA A 176 -10.53 20.44 4.35
CA ALA A 176 -10.78 19.74 3.09
C ALA A 176 -11.47 18.40 3.33
N LEU A 177 -11.00 17.62 4.30
CA LEU A 177 -11.57 16.31 4.63
C LEU A 177 -13.04 16.35 5.11
N LYS A 178 -13.48 17.46 5.70
CA LYS A 178 -14.90 17.64 6.08
C LYS A 178 -15.84 17.73 4.87
N LEU A 179 -15.30 18.07 3.70
CA LEU A 179 -16.04 18.20 2.45
C LEU A 179 -15.96 16.93 1.59
N MET A 180 -15.12 15.97 1.98
CA MET A 180 -14.92 14.72 1.25
C MET A 180 -15.76 13.60 1.87
N PRO A 181 -16.31 12.67 1.05
CA PRO A 181 -16.96 11.48 1.59
C PRO A 181 -15.93 10.61 2.30
N SER A 182 -16.30 10.04 3.44
CA SER A 182 -15.44 9.06 4.11
C SER A 182 -15.42 7.73 3.33
N SER A 183 -14.25 7.14 3.19
CA SER A 183 -14.09 5.81 2.61
C SER A 183 -14.57 4.68 3.53
N LYS A 184 -14.72 4.97 4.84
CA LYS A 184 -15.08 3.98 5.85
C LYS A 184 -16.30 4.39 6.68
N PRO A 185 -17.19 3.44 6.98
CA PRO A 185 -18.42 3.75 7.72
C PRO A 185 -18.10 4.23 9.15
N ASN A 186 -18.80 5.29 9.58
CA ASN A 186 -18.67 5.89 10.91
C ASN A 186 -17.27 6.40 11.28
N TRP A 187 -16.42 6.63 10.28
CA TRP A 187 -15.11 7.23 10.46
C TRP A 187 -14.97 8.53 9.68
N ILE A 188 -14.55 9.57 10.35
CA ILE A 188 -14.14 10.83 9.71
C ILE A 188 -12.60 10.85 9.72
N PRO A 189 -11.95 10.97 8.55
CA PRO A 189 -10.49 11.00 8.48
C PRO A 189 -9.89 12.04 9.41
N LYS A 190 -8.78 11.71 10.06
CA LYS A 190 -8.12 12.56 11.06
C LYS A 190 -6.81 13.11 10.52
N VAL A 191 -6.45 14.29 11.01
CA VAL A 191 -5.14 14.91 10.71
C VAL A 191 -4.40 15.11 12.02
N ILE A 192 -3.14 14.67 12.06
CA ILE A 192 -2.24 14.84 13.22
C ILE A 192 -0.89 15.39 12.74
N GLN A 193 -0.25 16.18 13.57
CA GLN A 193 1.12 16.61 13.38
C GLN A 193 2.05 15.65 14.12
N ALA A 194 3.15 15.23 13.49
CA ALA A 194 4.12 14.34 14.11
C ALA A 194 5.55 14.63 13.64
N SER A 195 6.52 14.11 14.36
CA SER A 195 7.90 14.06 13.93
C SER A 195 8.50 12.71 14.31
N ALA A 196 8.90 11.94 13.29
CA ALA A 196 9.59 10.67 13.50
C ALA A 196 11.02 10.88 14.05
N GLU A 197 11.65 12.01 13.74
CA GLU A 197 13.01 12.33 14.18
C GLU A 197 13.03 12.69 15.68
N SER A 198 12.13 13.56 16.11
CA SER A 198 12.04 14.03 17.52
C SER A 198 11.11 13.14 18.38
N ASP A 199 10.58 12.06 17.84
CA ASP A 199 9.66 11.14 18.54
C ASP A 199 8.35 11.80 19.02
N TRP A 200 7.90 12.83 18.31
CA TRP A 200 6.72 13.58 18.68
C TRP A 200 5.46 13.03 18.00
N ASN A 201 4.41 12.74 18.80
CA ASN A 201 3.09 12.26 18.39
C ASN A 201 3.08 10.96 17.54
N ILE A 202 4.11 10.11 17.68
CA ILE A 202 4.15 8.82 16.99
C ILE A 202 3.15 7.84 17.62
N ASN A 203 3.10 7.78 18.94
CA ASN A 203 2.12 6.94 19.66
C ASN A 203 0.70 7.42 19.41
N GLU A 204 0.46 8.73 19.45
CA GLU A 204 -0.84 9.34 19.21
C GLU A 204 -1.33 9.05 17.79
N SER A 205 -0.43 8.99 16.83
CA SER A 205 -0.79 8.59 15.45
C SER A 205 -1.23 7.12 15.37
N TRP A 206 -0.62 6.24 16.17
CA TRP A 206 -1.07 4.84 16.29
C TRP A 206 -2.39 4.72 17.04
N ASP A 207 -2.61 5.52 18.07
CA ASP A 207 -3.88 5.53 18.82
C ASP A 207 -5.07 5.90 17.91
N LEU A 208 -4.84 6.71 16.87
CA LEU A 208 -5.84 6.97 15.83
C LEU A 208 -6.14 5.70 15.00
N VAL A 209 -5.11 4.88 14.71
CA VAL A 209 -5.31 3.57 14.04
C VAL A 209 -6.12 2.63 14.93
N ASP A 210 -5.77 2.51 16.21
CA ASP A 210 -6.48 1.67 17.17
C ASP A 210 -7.95 2.12 17.31
N ASN A 211 -8.22 3.43 17.34
CA ASN A 211 -9.56 4.01 17.40
C ASN A 211 -10.38 3.71 16.12
N LEU A 212 -9.78 3.84 14.94
CA LEU A 212 -10.41 3.47 13.68
C LEU A 212 -10.81 1.99 13.70
N LEU A 213 -9.87 1.11 14.03
CA LEU A 213 -10.12 -0.33 14.02
C LEU A 213 -11.13 -0.75 15.09
N GLY A 214 -11.08 -0.11 16.26
CA GLY A 214 -12.11 -0.27 17.30
C GLY A 214 -13.51 0.04 16.77
N THR A 215 -13.67 1.18 16.09
CA THR A 215 -14.93 1.59 15.45
C THR A 215 -15.39 0.58 14.40
N LEU A 216 -14.50 0.14 13.52
CA LEU A 216 -14.83 -0.80 12.44
C LEU A 216 -15.12 -2.21 12.96
N THR A 217 -14.50 -2.61 14.06
CA THR A 217 -14.75 -3.91 14.69
C THR A 217 -16.11 -3.93 15.41
N GLN A 218 -16.42 -2.89 16.19
CA GLN A 218 -17.66 -2.78 16.94
C GLN A 218 -18.90 -2.81 16.04
N ASN A 219 -18.84 -2.20 14.86
CA ASN A 219 -19.95 -2.18 13.90
C ASN A 219 -19.90 -3.33 12.86
N GLY A 220 -18.95 -4.26 12.97
CA GLY A 220 -18.78 -5.39 12.04
C GLY A 220 -18.22 -5.02 10.65
N ALA A 221 -17.91 -3.74 10.42
CA ALA A 221 -17.45 -3.26 9.11
C ALA A 221 -16.07 -3.81 8.73
N LEU A 222 -15.16 -4.03 9.69
CA LEU A 222 -13.82 -4.53 9.41
C LEU A 222 -13.85 -5.86 8.64
N SER A 223 -14.65 -6.82 9.14
CA SER A 223 -14.78 -8.12 8.49
C SER A 223 -15.48 -8.05 7.12
N HIS A 224 -16.39 -7.09 6.95
CA HIS A 224 -17.03 -6.85 5.65
C HIS A 224 -16.05 -6.26 4.65
N ILE A 225 -15.27 -5.25 5.04
CA ILE A 225 -14.24 -4.62 4.21
C ILE A 225 -13.23 -5.67 3.75
N ARG A 226 -12.71 -6.51 4.66
CA ARG A 226 -11.74 -7.57 4.32
C ARG A 226 -12.31 -8.57 3.31
N ARG A 227 -13.56 -9.00 3.49
CA ARG A 227 -14.23 -9.89 2.50
C ARG A 227 -14.37 -9.22 1.13
N GLN A 228 -14.70 -7.94 1.07
CA GLN A 228 -14.74 -7.21 -0.20
C GLN A 228 -13.36 -7.10 -0.85
N GLN A 229 -12.32 -6.87 -0.05
CA GLN A 229 -10.93 -6.88 -0.52
C GLN A 229 -10.52 -8.26 -1.07
N ASP A 230 -10.97 -9.35 -0.44
CA ASP A 230 -10.68 -10.71 -0.92
C ASP A 230 -11.36 -11.02 -2.25
N VAL A 231 -12.62 -10.57 -2.43
CA VAL A 231 -13.34 -10.71 -3.71
C VAL A 231 -12.67 -9.88 -4.81
N ALA A 232 -12.33 -8.63 -4.53
CA ALA A 232 -11.64 -7.78 -5.50
C ALA A 232 -10.27 -8.37 -5.87
N TRP A 233 -9.57 -8.97 -4.92
CA TRP A 233 -8.33 -9.69 -5.15
C TRP A 233 -8.52 -10.92 -6.03
N PHE A 234 -9.55 -11.71 -5.81
CA PHE A 234 -9.85 -12.86 -6.64
C PHE A 234 -10.01 -12.46 -8.12
N GLU A 235 -10.76 -11.39 -8.39
CA GLU A 235 -10.95 -10.87 -9.75
C GLU A 235 -9.63 -10.41 -10.39
N GLU A 236 -8.82 -9.68 -9.64
CA GLU A 236 -7.51 -9.20 -10.11
C GLU A 236 -6.54 -10.37 -10.39
N TYR A 237 -6.49 -11.35 -9.48
CA TYR A 237 -5.63 -12.51 -9.62
C TYR A 237 -6.08 -13.43 -10.77
N LEU A 238 -7.37 -13.59 -10.97
CA LEU A 238 -7.94 -14.30 -12.11
C LEU A 238 -7.50 -13.68 -13.44
N GLN A 239 -7.61 -12.35 -13.57
CA GLN A 239 -7.13 -11.63 -14.75
C GLN A 239 -5.63 -11.84 -14.97
N HIS A 240 -4.84 -11.80 -13.90
CA HIS A 240 -3.39 -12.06 -13.96
C HIS A 240 -3.08 -13.46 -14.48
N LEU A 241 -3.75 -14.49 -13.94
CA LEU A 241 -3.57 -15.89 -14.37
C LEU A 241 -3.98 -16.10 -15.83
N LEU A 242 -5.08 -15.50 -16.28
CA LEU A 242 -5.52 -15.57 -17.68
C LEU A 242 -4.48 -14.96 -18.62
N LEU A 243 -3.94 -13.79 -18.27
CA LEU A 243 -2.87 -13.15 -19.05
C LEU A 243 -1.58 -13.98 -19.03
N GLN A 244 -1.20 -14.53 -17.88
CA GLN A 244 -0.04 -15.40 -17.76
C GLN A 244 -0.18 -16.65 -18.63
N LYS A 245 -1.36 -17.29 -18.64
CA LYS A 245 -1.65 -18.43 -19.49
C LYS A 245 -1.55 -18.08 -20.98
N LEU A 246 -2.06 -16.90 -21.35
CA LEU A 246 -1.95 -16.37 -22.72
C LEU A 246 -0.47 -16.23 -23.15
N TYR A 247 0.34 -15.56 -22.32
CA TYR A 247 1.75 -15.31 -22.66
C TYR A 247 2.68 -16.52 -22.51
N SER A 248 2.28 -17.56 -21.78
CA SER A 248 3.06 -18.79 -21.64
C SER A 248 2.80 -19.81 -22.75
N SER A 249 1.74 -19.66 -23.54
CA SER A 249 1.42 -20.55 -24.67
C SER A 249 2.20 -20.13 -25.94
N PRO A 250 3.07 -21.00 -26.50
CA PRO A 250 3.79 -20.69 -27.74
C PRO A 250 2.86 -20.43 -28.92
N ASP A 251 1.75 -21.19 -29.03
CA ASP A 251 0.76 -21.05 -30.10
C ASP A 251 0.03 -19.69 -30.02
N LEU A 252 -0.39 -19.29 -28.82
CA LEU A 252 -1.04 -18.00 -28.59
C LEU A 252 -0.06 -16.81 -28.81
N ASN A 253 1.20 -16.96 -28.43
CA ASN A 253 2.23 -15.95 -28.71
C ASN A 253 2.50 -15.79 -30.20
N SER A 254 2.60 -16.89 -30.95
CA SER A 254 2.75 -16.86 -32.41
C SER A 254 1.55 -16.17 -33.07
N ARG A 255 0.33 -16.53 -32.63
CA ARG A 255 -0.89 -15.90 -33.14
C ARG A 255 -0.97 -14.42 -32.81
N LYS A 256 -0.57 -14.03 -31.59
CA LYS A 256 -0.49 -12.62 -31.17
C LYS A 256 0.43 -11.83 -32.10
N SER A 257 1.64 -12.34 -32.37
CA SER A 257 2.61 -11.69 -33.25
C SER A 257 2.10 -11.55 -34.70
N GLU A 258 1.38 -12.57 -35.21
CA GLU A 258 0.71 -12.49 -36.51
C GLU A 258 -0.33 -11.36 -36.55
N LEU A 259 -1.18 -11.29 -35.50
CA LEU A 259 -2.22 -10.26 -35.41
C LEU A 259 -1.62 -8.84 -35.25
N GLU A 260 -0.55 -8.71 -34.47
CA GLU A 260 0.21 -7.44 -34.36
C GLU A 260 0.75 -6.98 -35.72
N SER A 261 1.28 -7.89 -36.52
CA SER A 261 1.73 -7.58 -37.88
C SER A 261 0.58 -7.09 -38.79
N LYS A 262 -0.61 -7.71 -38.69
CA LYS A 262 -1.80 -7.28 -39.42
C LYS A 262 -2.37 -5.93 -38.97
N ILE A 263 -2.22 -5.59 -37.67
CA ILE A 263 -2.55 -4.23 -37.18
C ILE A 263 -1.59 -3.20 -37.77
N LEU A 264 -0.27 -3.51 -37.78
CA LEU A 264 0.75 -2.61 -38.31
C LEU A 264 0.62 -2.39 -39.82
N SER A 265 0.15 -3.40 -40.58
CA SER A 265 -0.15 -3.28 -42.00
C SER A 265 -1.49 -2.59 -42.30
N GLY A 266 -2.33 -2.34 -41.29
CA GLY A 266 -3.66 -1.75 -41.46
C GLY A 266 -4.73 -2.74 -41.98
N GLU A 267 -4.44 -4.04 -42.01
CA GLU A 267 -5.38 -5.06 -42.51
C GLU A 267 -6.56 -5.31 -41.54
N ILE A 268 -6.33 -5.17 -40.23
CA ILE A 268 -7.37 -5.37 -39.21
C ILE A 268 -7.29 -4.30 -38.12
N SER A 269 -8.44 -4.03 -37.50
CA SER A 269 -8.48 -3.14 -36.34
C SER A 269 -7.90 -3.78 -35.07
N PRO A 270 -7.36 -3.00 -34.11
CA PRO A 270 -6.92 -3.55 -32.81
C PRO A 270 -8.02 -4.31 -32.07
N ASN A 271 -9.26 -3.85 -32.14
CA ASN A 271 -10.40 -4.52 -31.50
C ASN A 271 -10.65 -5.90 -32.12
N THR A 272 -10.71 -5.99 -33.46
CA THR A 272 -10.87 -7.24 -34.20
C THR A 272 -9.74 -8.22 -33.89
N ALA A 273 -8.49 -7.73 -33.82
CA ALA A 273 -7.35 -8.57 -33.45
C ALA A 273 -7.48 -9.17 -32.03
N ALA A 274 -7.91 -8.34 -31.07
CA ALA A 274 -8.12 -8.80 -29.69
C ALA A 274 -9.22 -9.88 -29.60
N GLU A 275 -10.36 -9.67 -30.29
CA GLU A 275 -11.45 -10.63 -30.33
C GLU A 275 -11.02 -11.98 -30.95
N LEU A 276 -10.24 -11.93 -32.05
CA LEU A 276 -9.70 -13.14 -32.70
C LEU A 276 -8.74 -13.92 -31.78
N LEU A 277 -7.93 -13.20 -30.99
CA LEU A 277 -7.02 -13.83 -30.05
C LEU A 277 -7.78 -14.47 -28.87
N VAL A 278 -8.78 -13.79 -28.31
CA VAL A 278 -9.63 -14.33 -27.23
C VAL A 278 -10.41 -15.55 -27.69
N LYS A 279 -10.96 -15.56 -28.90
CA LYS A 279 -11.67 -16.72 -29.46
C LYS A 279 -10.76 -17.96 -29.50
N LYS A 280 -9.49 -17.80 -29.86
CA LYS A 280 -8.51 -18.89 -29.89
C LYS A 280 -8.18 -19.45 -28.50
N ILE A 281 -8.36 -18.69 -27.41
CA ILE A 281 -8.18 -19.18 -26.05
C ILE A 281 -9.33 -20.13 -25.64
N SER A 282 -10.49 -19.95 -26.23
CA SER A 282 -11.70 -20.70 -25.91
C SER A 282 -11.82 -22.05 -26.70
N GLU A 283 -10.96 -22.24 -27.69
CA GLU A 283 -10.80 -23.47 -28.47
C GLU A 283 -9.71 -24.36 -27.85
#